data_4b76bd8c4d74720fc1707081f4a572ef
#
_entry.id   4b76bd8c4d74720fc1707081f4a572ef
#
_cell.length_a   1.000
_cell.length_b   1.000
_cell.length_c   1.000
_cell.angle_alpha   90.00
_cell.angle_beta   90.00
_cell.angle_gamma   90.00
#
_symmetry.space_group_name_H-M   'P 1'
#
loop_
_entity.id
_entity.type
_entity.pdbx_description
1 polymer ?
#
loop_
_entity_poly.entity_id
_entity_poly.type
_entity_poly.pdbx_seq_one_letter_code
_entity_poly.pdbx_strand_id
1 'polypeptide(L)'
;MAAPLCCGPKCSRKVYAKGYCGAHYDQVTRGKTGVLSPVRKVRLGMPEDDRFWDQVDLKDFGGCWNWIGAESNGRGTFTKGSGRGKTRTTLTHRYSYQFFNPDEVIDSLTIHHKCANSLCVNPDHLQAISHINNVAEMNERQYYLRRIAELEAQVTELKGRKCDGCC
;
A
#
# COMPACT_ATOMS: atom_id res chain seq x y z
N MET A 1 -24.44 -25.45 23.48
CA MET A 1 -23.07 -25.69 22.96
C MET A 1 -22.66 -24.50 22.10
N ALA A 2 -21.47 -23.94 22.35
CA ALA A 2 -20.96 -22.82 21.56
C ALA A 2 -20.67 -23.29 20.11
N ALA A 3 -21.03 -22.49 19.11
CA ALA A 3 -20.75 -22.82 17.71
C ALA A 3 -19.21 -22.87 17.48
N PRO A 4 -18.70 -23.86 16.74
CA PRO A 4 -17.28 -24.00 16.50
C PRO A 4 -16.72 -22.77 15.76
N LEU A 5 -15.47 -22.39 16.11
CA LEU A 5 -14.79 -21.26 15.52
C LEU A 5 -13.90 -21.70 14.34
N CYS A 6 -13.70 -20.79 13.39
CA CYS A 6 -12.91 -21.00 12.19
C CYS A 6 -11.44 -21.31 12.49
N CYS A 7 -10.88 -22.34 11.85
CA CYS A 7 -9.49 -22.74 11.98
C CYS A 7 -8.51 -21.84 11.19
N GLY A 8 -9.00 -20.86 10.45
CA GLY A 8 -8.16 -19.93 9.70
C GLY A 8 -7.36 -18.98 10.60
N PRO A 9 -6.21 -18.46 10.14
CA PRO A 9 -5.29 -17.66 10.95
C PRO A 9 -5.96 -16.39 11.50
N LYS A 10 -5.79 -16.15 12.80
CA LYS A 10 -6.33 -14.98 13.53
C LYS A 10 -7.85 -14.73 13.30
N CYS A 11 -8.63 -15.81 13.14
CA CYS A 11 -10.05 -15.74 12.84
C CYS A 11 -10.91 -16.23 14.01
N SER A 12 -11.87 -15.39 14.44
CA SER A 12 -12.87 -15.70 15.48
C SER A 12 -14.28 -15.85 14.93
N ARG A 13 -14.46 -16.06 13.61
CA ARG A 13 -15.76 -16.22 12.97
C ARG A 13 -16.30 -17.63 13.17
N LYS A 14 -17.63 -17.77 13.18
CA LYS A 14 -18.26 -19.08 13.20
C LYS A 14 -17.93 -19.87 11.94
N VAL A 15 -17.79 -21.18 12.10
CA VAL A 15 -17.59 -22.12 10.98
C VAL A 15 -18.78 -22.08 10.04
N TYR A 16 -18.52 -22.03 8.74
CA TYR A 16 -19.47 -22.19 7.65
C TYR A 16 -19.41 -23.62 7.07
N ALA A 17 -18.23 -24.07 6.67
CA ALA A 17 -18.02 -25.43 6.13
C ALA A 17 -16.56 -25.89 6.33
N LYS A 18 -16.35 -27.20 6.51
CA LYS A 18 -15.04 -27.86 6.62
C LYS A 18 -14.09 -27.20 7.65
N GLY A 19 -14.61 -26.69 8.76
CA GLY A 19 -13.82 -26.01 9.78
C GLY A 19 -13.47 -24.55 9.50
N TYR A 20 -13.97 -23.97 8.40
CA TYR A 20 -13.67 -22.62 7.98
C TYR A 20 -14.91 -21.72 7.93
N CYS A 21 -14.76 -20.42 8.22
CA CYS A 21 -15.79 -19.42 7.92
C CYS A 21 -15.90 -19.22 6.39
N GLY A 22 -17.00 -18.63 5.91
CA GLY A 22 -17.25 -18.46 4.48
C GLY A 22 -16.06 -17.87 3.72
N ALA A 23 -15.42 -16.83 4.26
CA ALA A 23 -14.29 -16.18 3.59
C ALA A 23 -13.01 -17.05 3.56
N HIS A 24 -12.68 -17.79 4.63
CA HIS A 24 -11.58 -18.76 4.59
C HIS A 24 -11.93 -19.99 3.75
N TYR A 25 -13.18 -20.40 3.75
CA TYR A 25 -13.65 -21.48 2.86
C TYR A 25 -13.47 -21.12 1.39
N ASP A 26 -13.81 -19.88 1.00
CA ASP A 26 -13.55 -19.38 -0.36
C ASP A 26 -12.05 -19.34 -0.71
N GLN A 27 -11.19 -18.97 0.24
CA GLN A 27 -9.72 -19.03 0.04
C GLN A 27 -9.23 -20.45 -0.19
N VAL A 28 -9.74 -21.43 0.58
CA VAL A 28 -9.39 -22.86 0.42
C VAL A 28 -9.87 -23.41 -0.91
N THR A 29 -11.08 -23.05 -1.34
CA THR A 29 -11.72 -23.62 -2.53
C THR A 29 -11.32 -22.92 -3.84
N ARG A 30 -11.02 -21.64 -3.80
CA ARG A 30 -10.66 -20.82 -4.97
C ARG A 30 -9.19 -20.40 -4.98
N GLY A 31 -8.49 -20.50 -3.85
CA GLY A 31 -7.09 -20.08 -3.70
C GLY A 31 -6.13 -21.05 -4.36
N LYS A 32 -5.32 -20.53 -5.27
CA LYS A 32 -4.30 -21.32 -6.01
C LYS A 32 -3.06 -21.66 -5.18
N THR A 33 -2.88 -21.08 -3.99
CA THR A 33 -1.62 -21.13 -3.23
C THR A 33 -1.67 -21.98 -1.96
N GLY A 34 -2.81 -22.48 -1.54
CA GLY A 34 -2.95 -23.28 -0.30
C GLY A 34 -2.66 -22.51 1.02
N VAL A 35 -2.21 -21.27 0.95
CA VAL A 35 -1.91 -20.43 2.12
C VAL A 35 -3.11 -19.57 2.47
N LEU A 36 -3.62 -19.75 3.69
CA LEU A 36 -4.75 -18.96 4.20
C LEU A 36 -4.24 -17.60 4.69
N SER A 37 -4.80 -16.54 4.15
CA SER A 37 -4.57 -15.18 4.63
C SER A 37 -5.58 -14.81 5.72
N PRO A 38 -5.20 -14.01 6.73
CA PRO A 38 -6.15 -13.51 7.73
C PRO A 38 -7.33 -12.81 7.07
N VAL A 39 -8.56 -13.23 7.40
CA VAL A 39 -9.75 -12.55 6.91
C VAL A 39 -9.99 -11.30 7.74
N ARG A 40 -9.88 -10.14 7.11
CA ARG A 40 -10.17 -8.86 7.76
C ARG A 40 -11.63 -8.80 8.20
N LYS A 41 -11.84 -8.30 9.39
CA LYS A 41 -13.19 -8.01 9.92
C LYS A 41 -13.67 -6.73 9.22
N VAL A 42 -14.30 -6.85 8.05
CA VAL A 42 -15.15 -5.76 7.55
C VAL A 42 -16.36 -5.70 8.45
N ARG A 43 -16.37 -4.79 9.40
CA ARG A 43 -17.52 -4.57 10.28
C ARG A 43 -18.54 -3.76 9.48
N LEU A 44 -19.67 -4.38 9.15
CA LEU A 44 -20.84 -3.67 8.65
C LEU A 44 -21.21 -2.57 9.66
N GLY A 45 -21.34 -1.32 9.20
CA GLY A 45 -21.62 -0.16 10.05
C GLY A 45 -20.41 0.55 10.65
N MET A 46 -19.18 0.10 10.36
CA MET A 46 -17.98 0.81 10.77
C MET A 46 -17.87 2.16 10.02
N PRO A 47 -17.57 3.28 10.70
CA PRO A 47 -17.30 4.56 10.05
C PRO A 47 -16.25 4.43 8.94
N GLU A 48 -16.33 5.31 7.94
CA GLU A 48 -15.44 5.25 6.77
C GLU A 48 -13.97 5.38 7.17
N ASP A 49 -13.67 6.32 8.05
CA ASP A 49 -12.32 6.59 8.53
C ASP A 49 -11.76 5.40 9.31
N ASP A 50 -12.53 4.80 10.22
CA ASP A 50 -12.11 3.61 10.97
C ASP A 50 -11.79 2.44 10.02
N ARG A 51 -12.59 2.27 8.94
CA ARG A 51 -12.33 1.24 7.91
C ARG A 51 -11.04 1.51 7.14
N PHE A 52 -10.69 2.78 6.95
CA PHE A 52 -9.45 3.17 6.30
C PHE A 52 -8.26 2.86 7.21
N TRP A 53 -8.26 3.38 8.43
CA TRP A 53 -7.14 3.23 9.36
C TRP A 53 -6.93 1.80 9.85
N ASP A 54 -7.96 0.95 9.89
CA ASP A 54 -7.82 -0.50 10.16
C ASP A 54 -7.00 -1.26 9.08
N GLN A 55 -6.74 -0.60 7.93
CA GLN A 55 -5.96 -1.15 6.83
C GLN A 55 -4.59 -0.46 6.65
N VAL A 56 -4.13 0.25 7.66
CA VAL A 56 -2.82 0.92 7.67
C VAL A 56 -1.92 0.24 8.69
N ASP A 57 -0.69 -0.09 8.28
CA ASP A 57 0.35 -0.62 9.17
C ASP A 57 1.24 0.54 9.66
N LEU A 58 1.12 0.85 10.95
CA LEU A 58 1.80 1.96 11.64
C LEU A 58 3.02 1.46 12.43
N LYS A 59 3.95 0.73 11.82
CA LYS A 59 5.07 0.12 12.54
C LYS A 59 6.10 1.11 13.06
N ASP A 60 6.27 2.24 12.38
CA ASP A 60 7.32 3.21 12.71
C ASP A 60 6.74 4.62 12.87
N PHE A 61 6.92 5.23 14.05
CA PHE A 61 6.69 6.65 14.27
C PHE A 61 7.71 7.45 13.44
N GLY A 62 7.22 8.25 12.47
CA GLY A 62 8.04 9.00 11.53
C GLY A 62 8.43 8.24 10.26
N GLY A 63 8.16 6.93 10.19
CA GLY A 63 8.34 6.09 9.01
C GLY A 63 7.14 6.08 8.06
N CYS A 64 7.20 5.22 7.04
CA CYS A 64 6.07 5.02 6.13
C CYS A 64 4.92 4.29 6.83
N TRP A 65 3.72 4.84 6.72
CA TRP A 65 2.47 4.17 7.10
C TRP A 65 2.00 3.36 5.89
N ASN A 66 2.20 2.05 5.94
CA ASN A 66 1.95 1.21 4.77
C ASN A 66 0.50 0.76 4.66
N TRP A 67 -0.09 1.03 3.51
CA TRP A 67 -1.38 0.46 3.18
C TRP A 67 -1.27 -1.06 3.01
N ILE A 68 -2.10 -1.79 3.74
CA ILE A 68 -2.17 -3.26 3.70
C ILE A 68 -3.50 -3.76 3.12
N GLY A 69 -4.31 -2.86 2.53
CA GLY A 69 -5.60 -3.13 1.89
C GLY A 69 -5.50 -3.57 0.44
N ALA A 70 -6.58 -3.30 -0.29
CA ALA A 70 -6.65 -3.57 -1.73
C ALA A 70 -5.70 -2.67 -2.52
N GLU A 71 -5.11 -3.21 -3.59
CA GLU A 71 -4.20 -2.53 -4.48
C GLU A 71 -4.66 -2.63 -5.93
N SER A 72 -4.29 -1.64 -6.72
CA SER A 72 -4.41 -1.65 -8.17
C SER A 72 -3.21 -0.94 -8.80
N ASN A 73 -2.52 -1.59 -9.73
CA ASN A 73 -1.34 -1.07 -10.41
C ASN A 73 -0.25 -0.56 -9.44
N GLY A 74 0.01 -1.29 -8.34
CA GLY A 74 1.01 -0.95 -7.33
C GLY A 74 0.64 0.25 -6.46
N ARG A 75 -0.63 0.66 -6.44
CA ARG A 75 -1.15 1.74 -5.60
C ARG A 75 -2.31 1.24 -4.75
N GLY A 76 -2.34 1.66 -3.49
CA GLY A 76 -3.43 1.34 -2.60
C GLY A 76 -4.75 1.96 -3.08
N THR A 77 -5.83 1.19 -2.97
CA THR A 77 -7.19 1.63 -3.30
C THR A 77 -8.13 1.46 -2.13
N PHE A 78 -9.01 2.43 -1.93
CA PHE A 78 -10.00 2.43 -0.87
C PHE A 78 -11.38 2.77 -1.41
N THR A 79 -12.39 2.02 -0.99
CA THR A 79 -13.77 2.25 -1.40
C THR A 79 -14.51 3.08 -0.34
N LYS A 80 -14.83 4.31 -0.68
CA LYS A 80 -15.67 5.22 0.11
C LYS A 80 -17.14 4.77 0.09
N GLY A 81 -17.87 5.09 1.16
CA GLY A 81 -19.26 4.73 1.32
C GLY A 81 -19.45 3.33 1.90
N SER A 82 -20.65 3.05 2.36
CA SER A 82 -21.06 1.77 2.93
C SER A 82 -22.46 1.41 2.45
N GLY A 83 -22.69 0.10 2.22
CA GLY A 83 -24.02 -0.41 1.91
C GLY A 83 -24.46 -0.33 0.46
N ARG A 84 -25.77 -0.25 0.21
CA ARG A 84 -26.41 -0.27 -1.13
C ARG A 84 -26.34 1.06 -1.89
N GLY A 85 -25.60 2.06 -1.35
CA GLY A 85 -25.42 3.37 -1.97
C GLY A 85 -24.35 3.39 -3.06
N LYS A 86 -24.13 4.57 -3.67
CA LYS A 86 -23.04 4.77 -4.62
C LYS A 86 -21.70 4.68 -3.88
N THR A 87 -20.96 3.60 -4.10
CA THR A 87 -19.58 3.45 -3.64
C THR A 87 -18.64 4.10 -4.64
N ARG A 88 -17.60 4.75 -4.14
CA ARG A 88 -16.57 5.41 -4.97
C ARG A 88 -15.20 4.93 -4.54
N THR A 89 -14.46 4.34 -5.46
CA THR A 89 -13.07 3.95 -5.21
C THR A 89 -12.15 5.17 -5.38
N THR A 90 -11.24 5.36 -4.43
CA THR A 90 -10.22 6.41 -4.44
C THR A 90 -8.85 5.81 -4.14
N LEU A 91 -7.78 6.52 -4.50
CA LEU A 91 -6.42 6.15 -4.13
C LEU A 91 -6.18 6.47 -2.64
N THR A 92 -5.52 5.56 -1.93
CA THR A 92 -5.36 5.64 -0.47
C THR A 92 -4.56 6.85 -0.01
N HIS A 93 -3.47 7.18 -0.71
CA HIS A 93 -2.67 8.37 -0.42
C HIS A 93 -3.47 9.67 -0.63
N ARG A 94 -4.36 9.71 -1.64
CA ARG A 94 -5.23 10.86 -1.87
C ARG A 94 -6.28 10.98 -0.76
N TYR A 95 -6.83 9.86 -0.29
CA TYR A 95 -7.75 9.83 0.84
C TYR A 95 -7.07 10.33 2.13
N SER A 96 -5.89 9.79 2.44
CA SER A 96 -5.13 10.20 3.62
C SER A 96 -4.75 11.68 3.59
N TYR A 97 -4.24 12.17 2.45
CA TYR A 97 -3.89 13.59 2.31
C TYR A 97 -5.10 14.51 2.57
N GLN A 98 -6.25 14.21 1.95
CA GLN A 98 -7.47 14.99 2.14
C GLN A 98 -8.01 14.90 3.56
N PHE A 99 -7.84 13.77 4.26
CA PHE A 99 -8.26 13.59 5.65
C PHE A 99 -7.52 14.56 6.60
N PHE A 100 -6.23 14.77 6.38
CA PHE A 100 -5.41 15.67 7.21
C PHE A 100 -5.42 17.13 6.71
N ASN A 101 -5.81 17.37 5.46
CA ASN A 101 -5.91 18.68 4.84
C ASN A 101 -7.31 18.91 4.25
N PRO A 102 -8.36 18.97 5.09
CA PRO A 102 -9.74 19.01 4.63
C PRO A 102 -10.09 20.27 3.85
N ASP A 103 -9.44 21.39 4.15
CA ASP A 103 -9.70 22.69 3.53
C ASP A 103 -8.96 22.89 2.20
N GLU A 104 -8.04 21.99 1.85
CA GLU A 104 -7.26 22.10 0.62
C GLU A 104 -8.00 21.51 -0.58
N VAL A 105 -8.13 22.28 -1.65
CA VAL A 105 -8.74 21.83 -2.92
C VAL A 105 -7.70 21.09 -3.75
N ILE A 106 -7.79 19.77 -3.77
CA ILE A 106 -6.80 18.90 -4.45
C ILE A 106 -7.29 18.34 -5.79
N ASP A 107 -8.42 18.81 -6.33
CA ASP A 107 -9.04 18.20 -7.51
C ASP A 107 -8.16 18.22 -8.75
N SER A 108 -7.42 19.32 -8.96
CA SER A 108 -6.48 19.50 -10.07
C SER A 108 -5.04 19.12 -9.72
N LEU A 109 -4.77 18.69 -8.47
CA LEU A 109 -3.44 18.38 -7.99
C LEU A 109 -3.17 16.87 -7.97
N THR A 110 -1.91 16.52 -8.16
CA THR A 110 -1.40 15.17 -7.96
C THR A 110 -0.85 15.06 -6.54
N ILE A 111 -1.25 14.05 -5.80
CA ILE A 111 -0.63 13.74 -4.52
C ILE A 111 0.60 12.88 -4.77
N HIS A 112 1.76 13.45 -4.50
CA HIS A 112 3.08 12.87 -4.71
C HIS A 112 3.62 12.26 -3.41
N HIS A 113 4.40 11.15 -3.53
CA HIS A 113 5.08 10.52 -2.41
C HIS A 113 6.54 10.98 -2.34
N LYS A 114 6.88 11.83 -1.38
CA LYS A 114 8.28 12.25 -1.12
C LYS A 114 9.18 11.05 -0.77
N CYS A 115 8.64 10.02 -0.15
CA CYS A 115 9.35 8.81 0.27
C CYS A 115 9.51 7.74 -0.82
N ALA A 116 9.02 7.96 -2.03
CA ALA A 116 9.03 7.00 -3.15
C ALA A 116 8.27 5.67 -2.90
N ASN A 117 7.59 5.51 -1.79
CA ASN A 117 6.78 4.33 -1.47
C ASN A 117 5.32 4.56 -1.88
N SER A 118 4.88 3.90 -2.94
CA SER A 118 3.53 4.07 -3.53
C SER A 118 2.37 3.59 -2.65
N LEU A 119 2.66 2.80 -1.60
CA LEU A 119 1.69 2.32 -0.62
C LEU A 119 1.67 3.14 0.67
N CYS A 120 2.55 4.15 0.78
CA CYS A 120 2.60 5.01 1.96
C CYS A 120 1.37 5.94 2.01
N VAL A 121 0.75 6.02 3.19
CA VAL A 121 -0.37 6.93 3.48
C VAL A 121 -0.03 7.93 4.59
N ASN A 122 1.25 8.04 5.00
CA ASN A 122 1.70 9.01 5.99
C ASN A 122 1.57 10.43 5.39
N PRO A 123 0.77 11.35 5.98
CA PRO A 123 0.57 12.70 5.45
C PRO A 123 1.88 13.50 5.35
N ASP A 124 2.83 13.30 6.26
CA ASP A 124 4.14 13.96 6.23
C ASP A 124 4.99 13.56 5.01
N HIS A 125 4.71 12.39 4.44
CA HIS A 125 5.37 11.86 3.25
C HIS A 125 4.62 12.17 1.95
N LEU A 126 3.47 12.85 2.04
CA LEU A 126 2.64 13.21 0.90
C LEU A 126 2.73 14.70 0.62
N GLN A 127 2.59 15.07 -0.62
CA GLN A 127 2.58 16.46 -1.07
C GLN A 127 1.63 16.65 -2.25
N ALA A 128 0.82 17.70 -2.19
CA ALA A 128 0.00 18.11 -3.33
C ALA A 128 0.85 18.98 -4.27
N ILE A 129 1.02 18.54 -5.50
CA ILE A 129 1.80 19.25 -6.52
C ILE A 129 1.05 19.26 -7.85
N SER A 130 1.41 20.21 -8.73
CA SER A 130 0.89 20.19 -10.10
C SER A 130 1.36 18.95 -10.86
N HIS A 131 0.61 18.53 -11.86
CA HIS A 131 1.01 17.40 -12.70
C HIS A 131 2.36 17.67 -13.40
N ILE A 132 2.59 18.89 -13.84
CA ILE A 132 3.86 19.30 -14.48
C ILE A 132 5.04 19.11 -13.53
N ASN A 133 4.93 19.57 -12.29
CA ASN A 133 5.98 19.43 -11.30
C ASN A 133 6.23 17.96 -10.94
N ASN A 134 5.17 17.15 -10.83
CA ASN A 134 5.28 15.73 -10.58
C ASN A 134 6.04 15.00 -11.70
N VAL A 135 5.78 15.35 -12.97
CA VAL A 135 6.50 14.79 -14.12
C VAL A 135 7.96 15.24 -14.14
N ALA A 136 8.23 16.53 -13.84
CA ALA A 136 9.58 17.06 -13.78
C ALA A 136 10.43 16.34 -12.73
N GLU A 137 9.90 16.17 -11.52
CA GLU A 137 10.57 15.46 -10.43
C GLU A 137 10.81 13.97 -10.76
N MET A 138 9.84 13.31 -11.40
CA MET A 138 9.99 11.94 -11.84
C MET A 138 11.12 11.80 -12.87
N ASN A 139 11.22 12.72 -13.84
CA ASN A 139 12.27 12.72 -14.86
C ASN A 139 13.66 12.98 -14.26
N GLU A 140 13.74 13.92 -13.33
CA GLU A 140 14.97 14.22 -12.60
C GLU A 140 15.46 13.01 -11.79
N ARG A 141 14.55 12.35 -11.06
CA ARG A 141 14.87 11.11 -10.34
C ARG A 141 15.37 10.02 -11.27
N GLN A 142 14.74 9.81 -12.43
CA GLN A 142 15.17 8.83 -13.43
C GLN A 142 16.56 9.17 -14.01
N TYR A 143 16.86 10.45 -14.20
CA TYR A 143 18.18 10.89 -14.62
C TYR A 143 19.25 10.53 -13.58
N TYR A 144 19.04 10.86 -12.31
CA TYR A 144 20.00 10.54 -11.26
C TYR A 144 20.16 9.03 -11.03
N LEU A 145 19.10 8.24 -11.10
CA LEU A 145 19.20 6.78 -10.97
C LEU A 145 20.05 6.18 -12.09
N ARG A 146 19.87 6.63 -13.33
CA ARG A 146 20.73 6.21 -14.44
C ARG A 146 22.18 6.62 -14.23
N ARG A 147 22.41 7.85 -13.76
CA ARG A 147 23.76 8.36 -13.51
C ARG A 147 24.48 7.60 -12.40
N ILE A 148 23.75 7.25 -11.33
CA ILE A 148 24.28 6.40 -10.25
C ILE A 148 24.68 5.03 -10.80
N ALA A 149 23.82 4.37 -11.56
CA ALA A 149 24.11 3.07 -12.15
C ALA A 149 25.35 3.10 -13.08
N GLU A 150 25.49 4.15 -13.90
CA GLU A 150 26.67 4.36 -14.73
C GLU A 150 27.96 4.48 -13.90
N LEU A 151 27.91 5.29 -12.83
CA LEU A 151 29.07 5.50 -11.96
C LEU A 151 29.44 4.23 -11.19
N GLU A 152 28.45 3.48 -10.71
CA GLU A 152 28.65 2.19 -10.04
C GLU A 152 29.33 1.16 -11.00
N ALA A 153 28.90 1.13 -12.26
CA ALA A 153 29.53 0.29 -13.27
C ALA A 153 30.99 0.68 -13.50
N GLN A 154 31.29 2.00 -13.65
CA GLN A 154 32.65 2.49 -13.78
C GLN A 154 33.55 2.15 -12.59
N VAL A 155 33.04 2.33 -11.37
CA VAL A 155 33.74 1.97 -10.14
C VAL A 155 34.03 0.48 -10.10
N THR A 156 33.09 -0.36 -10.51
CA THR A 156 33.26 -1.82 -10.57
C THR A 156 34.33 -2.21 -11.59
N GLU A 157 34.32 -1.59 -12.76
CA GLU A 157 35.34 -1.82 -13.78
C GLU A 157 36.75 -1.42 -13.30
N LEU A 158 36.86 -0.23 -12.66
CA LEU A 158 38.13 0.25 -12.11
C LEU A 158 38.66 -0.64 -10.99
N LYS A 159 37.80 -1.16 -10.12
CA LYS A 159 38.16 -2.12 -9.05
C LYS A 159 38.57 -3.48 -9.63
N GLY A 160 37.98 -3.88 -10.76
CA GLY A 160 38.32 -5.13 -11.44
C GLY A 160 39.66 -5.09 -12.22
N ARG A 161 40.16 -3.90 -12.55
CA ARG A 161 41.50 -3.72 -13.13
C ARG A 161 42.55 -3.92 -12.03
N LYS A 162 42.89 -5.20 -11.75
CA LYS A 162 44.12 -5.50 -11.00
C LYS A 162 45.29 -4.82 -11.70
N CYS A 163 46.16 -4.19 -10.92
CA CYS A 163 47.45 -3.73 -11.44
C CYS A 163 48.24 -4.95 -11.92
N ASP A 164 48.15 -5.28 -13.21
CA ASP A 164 49.08 -6.22 -13.86
C ASP A 164 50.41 -5.47 -13.99
N GLY A 165 51.21 -5.48 -12.93
CA GLY A 165 52.52 -4.88 -13.00
C GLY A 165 53.19 -4.37 -11.73
N CYS A 166 52.72 -4.66 -10.55
CA CYS A 166 53.48 -4.44 -9.31
C CYS A 166 53.92 -5.77 -8.72
N CYS A 167 55.03 -6.30 -9.21
CA CYS A 167 55.96 -7.20 -8.49
C CYS A 167 57.27 -6.47 -8.28
#